data_9f849a898ba7efa8d624bd0c3139c5df
#
_entry.id   9f849a898ba7efa8d624bd0c3139c5df
#
_cell.length_a   1.000
_cell.length_b   1.000
_cell.length_c   1.000
_cell.angle_alpha   90.00
_cell.angle_beta   90.00
_cell.angle_gamma   90.00
#
_symmetry.space_group_name_H-M   'P 1'
#
loop_
_entity.id
_entity.type
_entity.pdbx_description
1 polymer ?
#
loop_
_entity_poly.entity_id
_entity_poly.type
_entity_poly.pdbx_seq_one_letter_code
_entity_poly.pdbx_strand_id
1 'polypeptide(L)'
;VPAASRHTLTPRSAREIAGIVFEPFPVLHSTRAPAVGYRITAGRVRVFYVPDVVWIEDRDEAFADIRCYIGDGATIHRNMIRKDRDSGELIGHATVSQQLTWCRKDGVSRMIVTHCGSEIVKDEPSAGREIRRLADQRGVDVEIAHDGMERVFR
;
A
#
# COMPACT_ATOMS: atom_id res chain seq x y z
N VAL A 1 18.47 -17.72 -5.69
CA VAL A 1 17.36 -18.00 -6.63
C VAL A 1 17.97 -18.26 -7.98
N PRO A 2 17.68 -19.42 -8.66
CA PRO A 2 18.18 -19.71 -10.00
C PRO A 2 17.78 -18.61 -11.00
N ALA A 3 18.65 -18.27 -11.96
CA ALA A 3 18.41 -17.21 -12.93
C ALA A 3 17.11 -17.43 -13.75
N ALA A 4 16.76 -18.68 -14.03
CA ALA A 4 15.53 -19.05 -14.75
C ALA A 4 14.23 -18.74 -13.99
N SER A 5 14.30 -18.46 -12.67
CA SER A 5 13.14 -18.10 -11.84
C SER A 5 13.05 -16.60 -11.54
N ARG A 6 13.93 -15.79 -12.14
CA ARG A 6 13.88 -14.31 -12.01
C ARG A 6 13.06 -13.73 -13.16
N HIS A 7 12.11 -12.91 -12.79
CA HIS A 7 11.25 -12.20 -13.73
C HIS A 7 11.34 -10.70 -13.49
N THR A 8 11.74 -9.95 -14.53
CA THR A 8 11.62 -8.49 -14.51
C THR A 8 10.16 -8.12 -14.85
N LEU A 9 9.54 -7.32 -14.01
CA LEU A 9 8.21 -6.78 -14.26
C LEU A 9 8.34 -5.35 -14.77
N THR A 10 7.72 -5.09 -15.91
CA THR A 10 7.64 -3.73 -16.49
C THR A 10 6.42 -3.02 -15.90
N PRO A 11 6.54 -1.76 -15.46
CA PRO A 11 5.39 -0.99 -14.98
C PRO A 11 4.22 -1.05 -15.97
N ARG A 12 3.01 -1.23 -15.46
CA ARG A 12 1.73 -1.36 -16.18
C ARG A 12 1.63 -2.56 -17.13
N SER A 13 2.56 -3.52 -17.00
CA SER A 13 2.54 -4.77 -17.77
C SER A 13 2.22 -5.93 -16.85
N ALA A 14 0.99 -6.43 -16.92
CA ALA A 14 0.53 -7.56 -16.12
C ALA A 14 1.26 -8.85 -16.51
N ARG A 15 1.66 -9.64 -15.50
CA ARG A 15 2.28 -10.94 -15.69
C ARG A 15 1.68 -11.99 -14.77
N GLU A 16 1.34 -13.13 -15.34
CA GLU A 16 0.89 -14.28 -14.57
C GLU A 16 2.08 -15.12 -14.09
N ILE A 17 2.06 -15.46 -12.81
CA ILE A 17 3.02 -16.35 -12.14
C ILE A 17 2.23 -17.33 -11.27
N ALA A 18 2.30 -18.62 -11.60
CA ALA A 18 1.60 -19.69 -10.86
C ALA A 18 0.09 -19.44 -10.65
N GLY A 19 -0.60 -18.94 -11.67
CA GLY A 19 -2.05 -18.68 -11.62
C GLY A 19 -2.44 -17.35 -10.93
N ILE A 20 -1.46 -16.55 -10.53
CA ILE A 20 -1.65 -15.23 -9.94
C ILE A 20 -1.11 -14.16 -10.89
N VAL A 21 -1.91 -13.14 -11.16
CA VAL A 21 -1.51 -12.02 -12.03
C VAL A 21 -0.97 -10.88 -11.17
N PHE A 22 0.23 -10.43 -11.50
CA PHE A 22 0.89 -9.28 -10.90
C PHE A 22 0.98 -8.15 -11.91
N GLU A 23 0.46 -6.98 -11.57
CA GLU A 23 0.58 -5.77 -12.38
C GLU A 23 1.23 -4.67 -11.55
N PRO A 24 2.45 -4.23 -11.89
CA PRO A 24 3.14 -3.18 -11.17
C PRO A 24 2.65 -1.79 -11.60
N PHE A 25 2.36 -0.96 -10.63
CA PHE A 25 2.03 0.46 -10.78
C PHE A 25 3.17 1.31 -10.24
N PRO A 26 3.68 2.29 -10.99
CA PRO A 26 4.68 3.23 -10.49
C PRO A 26 4.19 3.96 -9.26
N VAL A 27 5.07 4.13 -8.28
CA VAL A 27 4.78 4.91 -7.08
C VAL A 27 5.96 5.82 -6.75
N LEU A 28 5.68 6.96 -6.14
CA LEU A 28 6.71 7.79 -5.54
C LEU A 28 7.02 7.27 -4.14
N HIS A 29 8.27 7.05 -3.84
CA HIS A 29 8.77 6.69 -2.51
C HIS A 29 10.21 7.11 -2.32
N SER A 30 11.10 6.77 -3.25
CA SER A 30 12.54 7.00 -3.16
C SER A 30 13.14 7.22 -4.55
N THR A 31 14.16 8.07 -4.61
CA THR A 31 14.95 8.32 -5.84
C THR A 31 16.10 7.32 -6.03
N ARG A 32 16.35 6.44 -5.04
CA ARG A 32 17.45 5.46 -5.10
C ARG A 32 17.18 4.28 -6.04
N ALA A 33 15.92 3.94 -6.23
CA ALA A 33 15.48 2.90 -7.16
C ALA A 33 14.01 3.15 -7.54
N PRO A 34 13.59 2.73 -8.76
CA PRO A 34 12.18 2.75 -9.14
C PRO A 34 11.35 1.96 -8.13
N ALA A 35 10.28 2.57 -7.63
CA ALA A 35 9.36 1.96 -6.68
C ALA A 35 8.04 1.61 -7.38
N VAL A 36 7.44 0.48 -7.00
CA VAL A 36 6.16 0.03 -7.54
C VAL A 36 5.26 -0.52 -6.43
N GLY A 37 3.95 -0.28 -6.57
CA GLY A 37 2.92 -1.07 -5.93
C GLY A 37 2.44 -2.17 -6.86
N TYR A 38 1.84 -3.22 -6.33
CA TYR A 38 1.34 -4.35 -7.12
C TYR A 38 -0.18 -4.48 -7.01
N ARG A 39 -0.88 -4.47 -8.13
CA ARG A 39 -2.22 -5.05 -8.21
C ARG A 39 -2.06 -6.56 -8.42
N ILE A 40 -2.51 -7.32 -7.44
CA ILE A 40 -2.40 -8.78 -7.41
C ILE A 40 -3.80 -9.35 -7.61
N THR A 41 -3.96 -10.18 -8.65
CA THR A 41 -5.25 -10.79 -9.00
C THR A 41 -5.15 -12.32 -8.95
N ALA A 42 -6.04 -12.95 -8.18
CA ALA A 42 -6.20 -14.39 -8.11
C ALA A 42 -7.69 -14.74 -8.32
N GLY A 43 -8.03 -15.33 -9.46
CA GLY A 43 -9.40 -15.53 -9.88
C GLY A 43 -10.19 -14.21 -9.95
N ARG A 44 -11.22 -14.07 -9.09
CA ARG A 44 -12.04 -12.83 -9.01
C ARG A 44 -11.57 -11.85 -7.95
N VAL A 45 -10.57 -12.21 -7.15
CA VAL A 45 -10.06 -11.38 -6.07
C VAL A 45 -8.92 -10.52 -6.56
N ARG A 46 -8.98 -9.23 -6.28
CA ARG A 46 -7.91 -8.27 -6.50
C ARG A 46 -7.54 -7.59 -5.20
N VAL A 47 -6.25 -7.44 -4.94
CA VAL A 47 -5.72 -6.62 -3.86
C VAL A 47 -4.65 -5.68 -4.42
N PHE A 48 -4.45 -4.54 -3.78
CA PHE A 48 -3.33 -3.66 -4.11
C PHE A 48 -2.36 -3.61 -2.93
N TYR A 49 -1.09 -3.93 -3.18
CA TYR A 49 -0.04 -4.02 -2.18
C TYR A 49 1.06 -2.99 -2.46
N VAL A 50 1.28 -2.10 -1.52
CA VAL A 50 2.35 -1.09 -1.57
C VAL A 50 2.78 -0.70 -0.15
N PRO A 51 3.82 -1.34 0.41
CA PRO A 51 4.24 -1.10 1.80
C PRO A 51 4.98 0.23 2.00
N ASP A 52 5.51 0.81 0.92
CA ASP A 52 6.29 2.05 0.93
C ASP A 52 5.77 2.99 -0.14
N VAL A 53 5.13 4.10 0.27
CA VAL A 53 4.48 5.00 -0.70
C VAL A 53 4.38 6.44 -0.22
N VAL A 54 4.67 7.38 -1.13
CA VAL A 54 4.28 8.79 -1.05
C VAL A 54 3.04 9.05 -1.87
N TRP A 55 3.01 8.50 -3.10
CA TRP A 55 1.95 8.69 -4.07
C TRP A 55 1.88 7.51 -5.03
N ILE A 56 0.69 7.14 -5.44
CA ILE A 56 0.43 6.08 -6.43
C ILE A 56 0.03 6.76 -7.74
N GLU A 57 0.80 6.53 -8.80
CA GLU A 57 0.42 6.95 -10.14
C GLU A 57 -0.79 6.13 -10.62
N ASP A 58 -1.70 6.75 -11.38
CA ASP A 58 -2.94 6.13 -11.86
C ASP A 58 -3.70 5.39 -10.72
N ARG A 59 -3.83 6.04 -9.55
CA ARG A 59 -4.40 5.40 -8.36
C ARG A 59 -5.83 4.92 -8.55
N ASP A 60 -6.64 5.63 -9.29
CA ASP A 60 -8.00 5.24 -9.67
C ASP A 60 -8.03 3.90 -10.40
N GLU A 61 -7.12 3.69 -11.35
CA GLU A 61 -6.93 2.38 -11.99
C GLU A 61 -6.35 1.33 -11.03
N ALA A 62 -5.33 1.69 -10.24
CA ALA A 62 -4.71 0.78 -9.28
C ALA A 62 -5.74 0.23 -8.28
N PHE A 63 -6.71 1.07 -7.88
CA PHE A 63 -7.75 0.75 -6.92
C PHE A 63 -9.05 0.23 -7.55
N ALA A 64 -9.13 0.16 -8.89
CA ALA A 64 -10.31 -0.34 -9.56
C ALA A 64 -10.62 -1.80 -9.17
N ASP A 65 -11.82 -2.01 -8.60
CA ASP A 65 -12.34 -3.32 -8.19
C ASP A 65 -11.46 -4.10 -7.20
N ILE A 66 -10.60 -3.43 -6.43
CA ILE A 66 -9.83 -4.13 -5.41
C ILE A 66 -10.69 -4.43 -4.17
N ARG A 67 -10.46 -5.60 -3.61
CA ARG A 67 -11.12 -6.06 -2.36
C ARG A 67 -10.45 -5.47 -1.12
N CYS A 68 -9.17 -5.18 -1.21
CA CYS A 68 -8.38 -4.66 -0.10
C CYS A 68 -7.16 -3.88 -0.61
N TYR A 69 -6.88 -2.77 0.05
CA TYR A 69 -5.64 -2.04 -0.05
C TYR A 69 -4.72 -2.45 1.09
N ILE A 70 -3.49 -2.87 0.77
CA ILE A 70 -2.46 -3.22 1.76
C ILE A 70 -1.36 -2.16 1.65
N GLY A 71 -1.36 -1.22 2.60
CA GLY A 71 -0.64 0.04 2.49
C GLY A 71 0.38 0.29 3.59
N ASP A 72 1.02 1.45 3.50
CA ASP A 72 2.15 1.91 4.31
C ASP A 72 1.72 2.37 5.71
N GLY A 73 2.33 1.83 6.74
CA GLY A 73 2.12 2.15 8.14
C GLY A 73 3.28 2.91 8.81
N ALA A 74 4.17 3.52 8.04
CA ALA A 74 5.34 4.23 8.60
C ALA A 74 4.95 5.34 9.58
N THR A 75 3.80 6.00 9.38
CA THR A 75 3.31 7.08 10.24
C THR A 75 1.79 7.22 10.15
N ILE A 76 1.15 7.56 11.28
CA ILE A 76 -0.30 7.80 11.32
C ILE A 76 -0.63 9.22 10.86
N HIS A 77 0.05 10.22 11.43
CA HIS A 77 -0.22 11.64 11.21
C HIS A 77 1.02 12.46 10.83
N ARG A 78 2.20 12.04 11.28
CA ARG A 78 3.41 12.81 11.09
C ARG A 78 3.79 12.87 9.62
N ASN A 79 3.91 14.07 9.07
CA ASN A 79 4.38 14.25 7.71
C ASN A 79 5.84 13.76 7.57
N MET A 80 6.02 12.73 6.76
CA MET A 80 7.32 12.16 6.40
C MET A 80 7.68 12.40 4.93
N ILE A 81 6.89 13.20 4.23
CA ILE A 81 7.14 13.56 2.83
C ILE A 81 8.08 14.76 2.77
N ARG A 82 9.11 14.67 1.96
CA ARG A 82 10.05 15.74 1.66
C ARG A 82 10.42 15.73 0.17
N LYS A 83 10.97 16.83 -0.31
CA LYS A 83 11.59 16.88 -1.65
C LYS A 83 13.02 16.37 -1.57
N ASP A 84 13.38 15.51 -2.49
CA ASP A 84 14.77 15.17 -2.75
C ASP A 84 15.51 16.41 -3.26
N ARG A 85 16.74 16.62 -2.78
CA ARG A 85 17.48 17.85 -3.08
C ARG A 85 18.01 17.92 -4.52
N ASP A 86 18.29 16.76 -5.10
CA ASP A 86 18.93 16.67 -6.41
C ASP A 86 17.89 16.55 -7.53
N SER A 87 16.88 15.72 -7.36
CA SER A 87 15.83 15.49 -8.36
C SER A 87 14.61 16.41 -8.21
N GLY A 88 14.36 16.94 -7.00
CA GLY A 88 13.12 17.67 -6.67
C GLY A 88 11.89 16.79 -6.48
N GLU A 89 12.01 15.48 -6.65
CA GLU A 89 10.92 14.53 -6.50
C GLU A 89 10.51 14.37 -5.03
N LEU A 90 9.25 13.95 -4.83
CA LEU A 90 8.77 13.66 -3.48
C LEU A 90 9.26 12.27 -3.04
N ILE A 91 9.82 12.23 -1.83
CA ILE A 91 10.31 11.01 -1.20
C ILE A 91 9.77 10.89 0.23
N GLY A 92 9.71 9.66 0.75
CA GLY A 92 9.24 9.38 2.11
C GLY A 92 7.99 8.51 2.15
N HIS A 93 7.04 8.82 3.05
CA HIS A 93 5.86 8.00 3.32
C HIS A 93 4.60 8.85 3.46
N ALA A 94 3.52 8.45 2.81
CA ALA A 94 2.19 8.98 3.05
C ALA A 94 1.68 8.51 4.42
N THR A 95 0.94 9.38 5.11
CA THR A 95 0.35 9.00 6.40
C THR A 95 -0.78 7.98 6.23
N VAL A 96 -1.04 7.13 7.23
CA VAL A 96 -2.22 6.25 7.25
C VAL A 96 -3.51 7.06 7.06
N SER A 97 -3.61 8.25 7.69
CA SER A 97 -4.76 9.15 7.52
C SER A 97 -4.97 9.57 6.07
N GLN A 98 -3.90 9.85 5.33
CA GLN A 98 -3.95 10.22 3.92
C GLN A 98 -4.37 9.02 3.05
N GLN A 99 -3.81 7.84 3.29
CA GLN A 99 -4.13 6.61 2.57
C GLN A 99 -5.59 6.17 2.80
N LEU A 100 -6.13 6.30 4.02
CA LEU A 100 -7.56 6.10 4.30
C LEU A 100 -8.44 7.08 3.52
N THR A 101 -7.96 8.31 3.28
CA THR A 101 -8.67 9.28 2.43
C THR A 101 -8.66 8.85 0.96
N TRP A 102 -7.58 8.23 0.49
CA TRP A 102 -7.54 7.61 -0.85
C TRP A 102 -8.57 6.48 -0.96
N CYS A 103 -8.57 5.56 0.01
CA CYS A 103 -9.55 4.47 0.05
C CYS A 103 -10.99 5.01 -0.09
N ARG A 104 -11.36 6.00 0.73
CA ARG A 104 -12.69 6.62 0.66
C ARG A 104 -13.00 7.22 -0.71
N LYS A 105 -12.05 7.96 -1.30
CA LYS A 105 -12.24 8.65 -2.60
C LYS A 105 -12.43 7.68 -3.75
N ASP A 106 -11.67 6.58 -3.72
CA ASP A 106 -11.62 5.61 -4.81
C ASP A 106 -12.49 4.37 -4.52
N GLY A 107 -13.36 4.43 -3.50
CA GLY A 107 -14.37 3.40 -3.21
C GLY A 107 -13.83 2.11 -2.59
N VAL A 108 -12.61 2.14 -2.03
CA VAL A 108 -12.00 0.98 -1.37
C VAL A 108 -12.49 0.88 0.06
N SER A 109 -13.22 -0.17 0.38
CA SER A 109 -13.86 -0.35 1.70
C SER A 109 -12.99 -1.04 2.75
N ARG A 110 -11.84 -1.59 2.38
CA ARG A 110 -10.94 -2.28 3.31
C ARG A 110 -9.49 -1.92 3.11
N MET A 111 -8.78 -1.68 4.24
CA MET A 111 -7.34 -1.44 4.27
C MET A 111 -6.65 -2.32 5.31
N ILE A 112 -5.49 -2.86 4.96
CA ILE A 112 -4.54 -3.45 5.91
C ILE A 112 -3.32 -2.54 5.96
N VAL A 113 -2.97 -2.08 7.17
CA VAL A 113 -1.78 -1.27 7.41
C VAL A 113 -0.61 -2.21 7.68
N THR A 114 0.44 -2.13 6.87
CA THR A 114 1.68 -2.91 7.03
C THR A 114 2.89 -1.99 7.11
N HIS A 115 4.12 -2.51 7.18
CA HIS A 115 5.33 -1.69 7.29
C HIS A 115 5.25 -0.67 8.44
N CYS A 116 4.78 -1.15 9.61
CA CYS A 116 4.46 -0.30 10.75
C CYS A 116 5.71 0.38 11.34
N GLY A 117 5.70 1.71 11.34
CA GLY A 117 6.75 2.53 11.93
C GLY A 117 6.63 2.64 13.46
N SER A 118 7.60 3.35 14.04
CA SER A 118 7.71 3.47 15.51
C SER A 118 6.50 4.12 16.20
N GLU A 119 5.72 4.92 15.47
CA GLU A 119 4.47 5.53 15.99
C GLU A 119 3.40 4.48 16.27
N ILE A 120 3.39 3.37 15.51
CA ILE A 120 2.46 2.26 15.69
C ILE A 120 3.04 1.23 16.66
N VAL A 121 4.29 0.81 16.45
CA VAL A 121 4.91 -0.31 17.17
C VAL A 121 5.16 -0.02 18.66
N LYS A 122 5.43 1.25 19.04
CA LYS A 122 5.71 1.61 20.43
C LYS A 122 4.50 1.57 21.35
N ASP A 123 3.31 1.84 20.82
CA ASP A 123 2.05 1.80 21.57
C ASP A 123 0.92 1.32 20.62
N GLU A 124 0.99 0.04 20.29
CA GLU A 124 0.05 -0.60 19.37
C GLU A 124 -1.43 -0.44 19.77
N PRO A 125 -1.81 -0.57 21.07
CA PRO A 125 -3.19 -0.36 21.48
C PRO A 125 -3.71 1.06 21.22
N SER A 126 -2.90 2.09 21.48
CA SER A 126 -3.27 3.49 21.25
C SER A 126 -3.30 3.80 19.75
N ALA A 127 -2.27 3.40 19.01
CA ALA A 127 -2.21 3.53 17.57
C ALA A 127 -3.40 2.84 16.89
N GLY A 128 -3.75 1.63 17.33
CA GLY A 128 -4.89 0.88 16.81
C GLY A 128 -6.24 1.56 17.04
N ARG A 129 -6.43 2.19 18.21
CA ARG A 129 -7.64 3.00 18.46
C ARG A 129 -7.70 4.20 17.53
N GLU A 130 -6.61 4.90 17.37
CA GLU A 130 -6.55 6.09 16.52
C GLU A 130 -6.75 5.75 15.03
N ILE A 131 -6.09 4.71 14.53
CA ILE A 131 -6.26 4.25 13.14
C ILE A 131 -7.71 3.83 12.88
N ARG A 132 -8.34 3.07 13.80
CA ARG A 132 -9.77 2.72 13.67
C ARG A 132 -10.66 3.94 13.67
N ARG A 133 -10.45 4.90 14.57
CA ARG A 133 -11.21 6.16 14.60
C ARG A 133 -11.13 6.91 13.26
N LEU A 134 -9.94 6.99 12.67
CA LEU A 134 -9.74 7.62 11.35
C LEU A 134 -10.44 6.86 10.22
N ALA A 135 -10.43 5.54 10.29
CA ALA A 135 -11.06 4.66 9.31
C ALA A 135 -12.59 4.75 9.39
N ASP A 136 -13.16 4.73 10.59
CA ASP A 136 -14.60 4.87 10.84
C ASP A 136 -15.15 6.18 10.26
N GLN A 137 -14.41 7.29 10.42
CA GLN A 137 -14.76 8.59 9.83
C GLN A 137 -14.83 8.58 8.30
N ARG A 138 -14.22 7.60 7.67
CA ARG A 138 -14.12 7.46 6.21
C ARG A 138 -14.92 6.28 5.65
N GLY A 139 -15.54 5.48 6.53
CA GLY A 139 -16.27 4.28 6.15
C GLY A 139 -15.36 3.17 5.60
N VAL A 140 -14.13 3.07 6.12
CA VAL A 140 -13.15 2.07 5.72
C VAL A 140 -12.93 1.09 6.87
N ASP A 141 -13.03 -0.22 6.59
CA ASP A 141 -12.64 -1.28 7.53
C ASP A 141 -11.11 -1.38 7.55
N VAL A 142 -10.49 -1.28 8.73
CA VAL A 142 -9.03 -1.25 8.83
C VAL A 142 -8.49 -2.29 9.82
N GLU A 143 -7.44 -2.97 9.42
CA GLU A 143 -6.64 -3.86 10.26
C GLU A 143 -5.17 -3.44 10.25
N ILE A 144 -4.47 -3.67 11.35
CA ILE A 144 -3.00 -3.51 11.41
C ILE A 144 -2.39 -4.90 11.27
N ALA A 145 -1.47 -5.06 10.32
CA ALA A 145 -0.76 -6.31 10.13
C ALA A 145 0.20 -6.60 11.28
N HIS A 146 0.29 -7.85 11.66
CA HIS A 146 1.26 -8.37 12.61
C HIS A 146 1.90 -9.66 12.08
N ASP A 147 3.04 -10.05 12.63
CA ASP A 147 3.76 -11.25 12.22
C ASP A 147 2.88 -12.49 12.39
N GLY A 148 2.82 -13.32 11.34
CA GLY A 148 1.98 -14.51 11.30
C GLY A 148 0.50 -14.26 10.99
N MET A 149 0.10 -13.02 10.70
CA MET A 149 -1.28 -12.72 10.29
C MET A 149 -1.60 -13.38 8.94
N GLU A 150 -2.71 -14.10 8.89
CA GLU A 150 -3.25 -14.65 7.65
C GLU A 150 -4.63 -14.07 7.36
N ARG A 151 -4.90 -13.74 6.09
CA ARG A 151 -6.21 -13.29 5.62
C ARG A 151 -6.60 -13.99 4.33
N VAL A 152 -7.82 -14.51 4.33
CA VAL A 152 -8.43 -15.15 3.15
C VAL A 152 -9.41 -14.17 2.52
N PHE A 153 -9.19 -13.85 1.25
CA PHE A 153 -10.11 -13.06 0.44
C PHE A 153 -10.95 -14.01 -0.44
N ARG A 154 -12.26 -13.80 -0.47
CA ARG A 154 -13.22 -14.62 -1.25
C ARG A 154 -14.04 -13.75 -2.17
#